data_c1aa27693a1f1ef81b00c8c46612fc8f
#
_entry.id   c1aa27693a1f1ef81b00c8c46612fc8f
#
_cell.length_a   1.000
_cell.length_b   1.000
_cell.length_c   1.000
_cell.angle_alpha   90.00
_cell.angle_beta   90.00
_cell.angle_gamma   90.00
#
_symmetry.space_group_name_H-M   'P 1'
#
loop_
_entity.id
_entity.type
_entity.pdbx_description
1 polymer ?
#
loop_
_entity_poly.entity_id
_entity_poly.type
_entity_poly.pdbx_seq_one_letter_code
_entity_poly.pdbx_strand_id
1 'polypeptide(L)'
;CYKFYNKFKDILSLYQPTIYVWGRNDIIMLDSFYQINNLKPLADRKKFVNLMQIIKNYYGIKTDIGLFNAYQLFNTKAKTEQDHNALNDSIVTSGVFHLFQEELNNNIE
;
A
#
# COMPACT_ATOMS: atom_id res chain seq x y z
N CYS A 1 -14.95 16.61 0.55
CA CYS A 1 -14.43 15.84 -0.59
C CYS A 1 -13.42 16.65 -1.39
N TYR A 2 -13.71 17.90 -1.75
CA TYR A 2 -12.74 18.75 -2.47
C TYR A 2 -11.51 19.07 -1.64
N LYS A 3 -11.63 19.17 -0.33
CA LYS A 3 -10.50 19.43 0.56
C LYS A 3 -9.46 18.30 0.50
N PHE A 4 -9.93 17.05 0.56
CA PHE A 4 -9.07 15.89 0.41
C PHE A 4 -8.42 15.86 -0.98
N TYR A 5 -9.22 16.06 -2.03
CA TYR A 5 -8.77 16.03 -3.41
C TYR A 5 -7.66 17.06 -3.65
N ASN A 6 -7.85 18.28 -3.17
CA ASN A 6 -6.88 19.35 -3.35
C ASN A 6 -5.58 19.09 -2.59
N LYS A 7 -5.67 18.59 -1.37
CA LYS A 7 -4.48 18.21 -0.59
C LYS A 7 -3.70 17.08 -1.25
N PHE A 8 -4.41 16.08 -1.74
CA PHE A 8 -3.81 14.96 -2.45
C PHE A 8 -3.10 15.43 -3.72
N LYS A 9 -3.77 16.31 -4.47
CA LYS A 9 -3.19 16.92 -5.67
C LYS A 9 -1.89 17.66 -5.35
N ASP A 10 -1.86 18.44 -4.28
CA ASP A 10 -0.68 19.20 -3.88
C ASP A 10 0.48 18.28 -3.50
N ILE A 11 0.20 17.22 -2.76
CA ILE A 11 1.22 16.24 -2.37
C ILE A 11 1.80 15.55 -3.61
N LEU A 12 0.95 15.14 -4.54
CA LEU A 12 1.40 14.48 -5.77
C LEU A 12 2.24 15.40 -6.64
N SER A 13 1.85 16.68 -6.72
CA SER A 13 2.58 17.67 -7.54
C SER A 13 3.94 18.00 -6.90
N LEU A 14 3.98 18.15 -5.57
CA LEU A 14 5.18 18.58 -4.87
C LEU A 14 6.22 17.47 -4.75
N TYR A 15 5.80 16.27 -4.38
CA TYR A 15 6.71 15.17 -4.06
C TYR A 15 6.83 14.13 -5.16
N GLN A 16 5.88 14.05 -6.07
CA GLN A 16 5.82 13.03 -7.14
C GLN A 16 6.11 11.62 -6.60
N PRO A 17 5.39 11.18 -5.55
CA PRO A 17 5.73 9.95 -4.84
C PRO A 17 5.36 8.70 -5.61
N THR A 18 6.03 7.60 -5.30
CA THR A 18 5.51 6.26 -5.56
C THR A 18 4.59 5.89 -4.40
N ILE A 19 3.40 5.40 -4.72
CA ILE A 19 2.38 5.10 -3.72
C ILE A 19 2.30 3.59 -3.54
N TYR A 20 2.63 3.11 -2.35
CA TYR A 20 2.54 1.68 -2.03
C TYR A 20 1.18 1.40 -1.41
N VAL A 21 0.50 0.38 -1.93
CA VAL A 21 -0.78 -0.08 -1.42
C VAL A 21 -0.71 -1.57 -1.11
N TRP A 22 -1.62 -2.02 -0.25
CA TRP A 22 -1.73 -3.43 0.08
C TRP A 22 -2.95 -4.02 -0.64
N GLY A 23 -2.69 -4.67 -1.78
CA GLY A 23 -3.75 -5.18 -2.62
C GLY A 23 -4.29 -4.13 -3.58
N ARG A 24 -5.41 -4.45 -4.23
CA ARG A 24 -5.99 -3.61 -5.29
C ARG A 24 -7.15 -2.74 -4.82
N ASN A 25 -7.69 -3.01 -3.65
CA ASN A 25 -8.93 -2.38 -3.19
C ASN A 25 -8.82 -0.87 -3.07
N ASP A 26 -7.68 -0.36 -2.59
CA ASP A 26 -7.48 1.08 -2.42
C ASP A 26 -7.51 1.82 -3.76
N ILE A 27 -6.93 1.22 -4.80
CA ILE A 27 -6.95 1.78 -6.15
C ILE A 27 -8.37 1.79 -6.70
N ILE A 28 -9.12 0.71 -6.50
CA ILE A 28 -10.51 0.60 -6.94
C ILE A 28 -11.38 1.62 -6.22
N MET A 29 -11.21 1.80 -4.92
CA MET A 29 -11.94 2.77 -4.13
C MET A 29 -11.64 4.19 -4.57
N LEU A 30 -10.39 4.50 -4.87
CA LEU A 30 -9.99 5.82 -5.35
C LEU A 30 -10.60 6.12 -6.72
N ASP A 31 -10.57 5.15 -7.63
CA ASP A 31 -11.23 5.29 -8.94
C ASP A 31 -12.73 5.58 -8.79
N SER A 32 -13.40 4.87 -7.88
CA SER A 32 -14.81 5.10 -7.59
C SER A 32 -15.06 6.50 -7.03
N PHE A 33 -14.17 6.97 -6.16
CA PHE A 33 -14.25 8.32 -5.61
C PHE A 33 -14.20 9.38 -6.70
N TYR A 34 -13.29 9.24 -7.65
CA TYR A 34 -13.22 10.18 -8.78
C TYR A 34 -14.50 10.15 -9.60
N GLN A 35 -15.02 8.98 -9.90
CA GLN A 35 -16.23 8.84 -10.72
C GLN A 35 -17.46 9.42 -10.04
N ILE A 36 -17.66 9.09 -8.76
CA ILE A 36 -18.83 9.55 -8.01
C ILE A 36 -18.84 11.08 -7.89
N ASN A 37 -17.68 11.69 -7.75
CA ASN A 37 -17.56 13.12 -7.55
C ASN A 37 -17.26 13.91 -8.84
N ASN A 38 -17.26 13.25 -10.00
CA ASN A 38 -16.92 13.86 -11.28
C ASN A 38 -15.55 14.55 -11.26
N LEU A 39 -14.57 13.92 -10.64
CA LEU A 39 -13.23 14.45 -10.52
C LEU A 39 -12.30 13.75 -11.50
N LYS A 40 -11.31 14.50 -11.98
CA LYS A 40 -10.28 13.95 -12.85
C LYS A 40 -9.29 13.13 -12.01
N PRO A 41 -8.91 11.92 -12.44
CA PRO A 41 -7.86 11.16 -11.76
C PRO A 41 -6.56 11.97 -11.63
N LEU A 42 -5.98 11.98 -10.42
CA LEU A 42 -4.79 12.77 -10.13
C LEU A 42 -3.50 11.99 -10.31
N ALA A 43 -3.54 10.68 -10.09
CA ALA A 43 -2.36 9.83 -10.16
C ALA A 43 -2.56 8.75 -11.21
N ASP A 44 -1.54 8.55 -12.04
CA ASP A 44 -1.49 7.44 -12.97
C ASP A 44 -1.36 6.14 -12.18
N ARG A 45 -1.99 5.07 -12.64
CA ARG A 45 -1.87 3.74 -12.05
C ARG A 45 -0.42 3.27 -11.94
N LYS A 46 0.45 3.76 -12.81
CA LYS A 46 1.89 3.47 -12.77
C LYS A 46 2.58 3.99 -11.51
N LYS A 47 1.97 4.96 -10.82
CA LYS A 47 2.50 5.48 -9.56
C LYS A 47 2.17 4.61 -8.37
N PHE A 48 1.26 3.66 -8.53
CA PHE A 48 0.84 2.76 -7.47
C PHE A 48 1.58 1.44 -7.57
N VAL A 49 2.07 0.97 -6.44
CA VAL A 49 2.74 -0.33 -6.33
C VAL A 49 1.96 -1.20 -5.36
N ASN A 50 1.48 -2.33 -5.84
CA ASN A 50 0.80 -3.32 -5.01
C ASN A 50 1.85 -4.17 -4.30
N LEU A 51 2.16 -3.80 -3.06
CA LEU A 51 3.19 -4.46 -2.28
C LEU A 51 2.85 -5.93 -1.98
N MET A 52 1.56 -6.22 -1.74
CA MET A 52 1.11 -7.59 -1.51
C MET A 52 1.48 -8.49 -2.70
N GLN A 53 1.25 -8.02 -3.92
CA GLN A 53 1.53 -8.82 -5.11
C GLN A 53 3.03 -9.07 -5.28
N ILE A 54 3.86 -8.10 -4.98
CA ILE A 54 5.32 -8.25 -5.05
C ILE A 54 5.78 -9.32 -4.05
N ILE A 55 5.29 -9.25 -2.82
CA ILE A 55 5.66 -10.21 -1.78
C ILE A 55 5.16 -11.62 -2.13
N LYS A 56 3.92 -11.73 -2.63
CA LYS A 56 3.38 -13.00 -3.10
C LYS A 56 4.25 -13.61 -4.19
N ASN A 57 4.64 -12.81 -5.16
CA ASN A 57 5.48 -13.28 -6.27
C ASN A 57 6.87 -13.72 -5.80
N TYR A 58 7.46 -12.96 -4.90
CA TYR A 58 8.79 -13.27 -4.38
C TYR A 58 8.83 -14.59 -3.62
N TYR A 59 7.82 -14.85 -2.78
CA TYR A 59 7.76 -16.06 -1.97
C TYR A 59 6.96 -17.19 -2.62
N GLY A 60 6.42 -17.00 -3.81
CA GLY A 60 5.62 -18.00 -4.50
C GLY A 60 4.27 -18.28 -3.84
N ILE A 61 3.70 -17.31 -3.17
CA ILE A 61 2.41 -17.43 -2.49
C ILE A 61 1.30 -17.20 -3.51
N LYS A 62 0.35 -18.12 -3.60
CA LYS A 62 -0.70 -18.07 -4.63
C LYS A 62 -2.00 -17.44 -4.15
N THR A 63 -2.21 -17.35 -2.85
CA THR A 63 -3.42 -16.77 -2.27
C THR A 63 -3.10 -15.40 -1.67
N ASP A 64 -4.12 -14.54 -1.58
CA ASP A 64 -3.95 -13.24 -0.97
C ASP A 64 -3.63 -13.37 0.52
N ILE A 65 -2.82 -12.45 1.02
CA ILE A 65 -2.39 -12.40 2.41
C ILE A 65 -2.85 -11.07 3.00
N GLY A 66 -3.48 -11.11 4.18
CA GLY A 66 -3.79 -9.90 4.91
C GLY A 66 -2.52 -9.16 5.35
N LEU A 67 -2.61 -7.85 5.44
CA LEU A 67 -1.47 -6.99 5.78
C LEU A 67 -0.82 -7.40 7.11
N PHE A 68 -1.62 -7.60 8.15
CA PHE A 68 -1.11 -7.92 9.47
C PHE A 68 -0.54 -9.34 9.54
N ASN A 69 -1.11 -10.26 8.77
CA ASN A 69 -0.55 -11.60 8.61
C ASN A 69 0.82 -11.56 7.91
N ALA A 70 0.96 -10.72 6.90
CA ALA A 70 2.24 -10.53 6.23
C ALA A 70 3.28 -9.92 7.17
N TYR A 71 2.87 -8.93 7.96
CA TYR A 71 3.75 -8.32 8.95
C TYR A 71 4.25 -9.38 9.95
N GLN A 72 3.37 -10.29 10.36
CA GLN A 72 3.74 -11.38 11.28
C GLN A 72 4.75 -12.36 10.68
N LEU A 73 4.78 -12.54 9.37
CA LEU A 73 5.81 -13.35 8.72
C LEU A 73 7.22 -12.82 8.98
N PHE A 74 7.37 -11.51 9.07
CA PHE A 74 8.65 -10.85 9.33
C PHE A 74 8.86 -10.54 10.81
N ASN A 75 7.78 -10.39 11.57
CA ASN A 75 7.81 -10.06 12.99
C ASN A 75 6.77 -10.91 13.73
N THR A 76 7.20 -12.04 14.25
CA THR A 76 6.31 -13.03 14.88
C THR A 76 5.61 -12.53 16.14
N LYS A 77 6.08 -11.43 16.72
CA LYS A 77 5.46 -10.80 17.89
C LYS A 77 4.38 -9.79 17.52
N ALA A 78 4.19 -9.53 16.23
CA ALA A 78 3.23 -8.56 15.79
C ALA A 78 1.79 -9.06 15.99
N LYS A 79 0.89 -8.11 16.21
CA LYS A 79 -0.54 -8.36 16.28
C LYS A 79 -1.07 -8.81 14.92
N THR A 80 -1.93 -9.83 14.90
CA THR A 80 -2.47 -10.38 13.65
C THR A 80 -3.79 -9.77 13.22
N GLU A 81 -4.50 -9.10 14.13
CA GLU A 81 -5.78 -8.50 13.84
C GLU A 81 -5.62 -7.09 13.28
N GLN A 82 -6.27 -6.84 12.15
CA GLN A 82 -6.28 -5.53 11.53
C GLN A 82 -7.32 -4.64 12.21
N ASP A 83 -6.90 -3.45 12.62
CA ASP A 83 -7.78 -2.48 13.29
C ASP A 83 -8.66 -1.72 12.29
N HIS A 84 -8.40 -1.84 11.00
CA HIS A 84 -9.04 -1.05 9.94
C HIS A 84 -8.93 0.45 10.15
N ASN A 85 -7.94 0.88 10.93
CA ASN A 85 -7.58 2.27 11.11
C ASN A 85 -6.55 2.65 10.05
N ALA A 86 -6.86 3.64 9.24
CA ALA A 86 -6.02 4.02 8.11
C ALA A 86 -4.59 4.37 8.52
N LEU A 87 -4.41 5.05 9.66
CA LEU A 87 -3.08 5.39 10.15
C LEU A 87 -2.29 4.15 10.56
N ASN A 88 -2.89 3.27 11.33
CA ASN A 88 -2.23 2.03 11.76
C ASN A 88 -1.92 1.14 10.57
N ASP A 89 -2.84 1.01 9.62
CA ASP A 89 -2.64 0.23 8.41
C ASP A 89 -1.47 0.78 7.58
N SER A 90 -1.35 2.10 7.47
CA SER A 90 -0.24 2.72 6.73
C SER A 90 1.10 2.52 7.45
N ILE A 91 1.12 2.59 8.78
CA ILE A 91 2.32 2.33 9.58
C ILE A 91 2.76 0.87 9.40
N VAL A 92 1.82 -0.08 9.46
CA VAL A 92 2.12 -1.50 9.28
C VAL A 92 2.58 -1.77 7.86
N THR A 93 1.96 -1.15 6.85
CA THR A 93 2.40 -1.28 5.45
C THR A 93 3.83 -0.79 5.28
N SER A 94 4.19 0.34 5.88
CA SER A 94 5.55 0.86 5.89
C SER A 94 6.51 -0.13 6.57
N GLY A 95 6.09 -0.71 7.70
CA GLY A 95 6.87 -1.72 8.40
C GLY A 95 7.14 -2.95 7.55
N VAL A 96 6.12 -3.46 6.86
CA VAL A 96 6.27 -4.60 5.95
C VAL A 96 7.22 -4.26 4.81
N PHE A 97 7.09 -3.07 4.23
CA PHE A 97 7.98 -2.62 3.16
C PHE A 97 9.43 -2.63 3.60
N HIS A 98 9.74 -2.05 4.76
CA HIS A 98 11.10 -1.98 5.26
C HIS A 98 11.66 -3.36 5.60
N LEU A 99 10.87 -4.22 6.22
CA LEU A 99 11.30 -5.58 6.56
C LEU A 99 11.53 -6.42 5.31
N PHE A 100 10.68 -6.27 4.31
CA PHE A 100 10.86 -6.94 3.03
C PHE A 100 12.12 -6.44 2.31
N GLN A 101 12.36 -5.14 2.35
CA GLN A 101 13.57 -4.54 1.76
C GLN A 101 14.83 -5.07 2.42
N GLU A 102 14.84 -5.21 3.75
CA GLU A 102 15.94 -5.83 4.47
C GLU A 102 16.16 -7.27 4.04
N GLU A 103 15.07 -8.03 3.89
CA GLU A 103 15.13 -9.41 3.44
C GLU A 103 15.75 -9.51 2.03
N LEU A 104 15.34 -8.62 1.12
CA LEU A 104 15.94 -8.57 -0.21
C LEU A 104 17.43 -8.25 -0.16
N ASN A 105 17.81 -7.28 0.66
CA ASN A 105 19.21 -6.87 0.79
C ASN A 105 20.09 -8.00 1.37
N ASN A 106 19.56 -8.76 2.31
CA ASN A 106 20.27 -9.88 2.91
C ASN A 106 20.46 -11.05 1.95
N ASN A 107 19.63 -11.17 0.94
CA ASN A 107 19.67 -12.25 -0.04
C ASN A 107 20.44 -11.88 -1.31
N ILE A 108 20.87 -10.63 -1.43
CA ILE A 108 21.72 -10.16 -2.53
C ILE A 108 23.17 -10.22 -2.06
N GLU A 109 23.83 -11.33 -2.34
CA GLU A 109 25.28 -11.43 -2.11
C GLU A 109 26.00 -11.87 -3.36
#